data_4b9463aa8380d0962f874f78c0615d03
#
_entry.id   4b9463aa8380d0962f874f78c0615d03
#
_cell.length_a   1.000
_cell.length_b   1.000
_cell.length_c   1.000
_cell.angle_alpha   90.00
_cell.angle_beta   90.00
_cell.angle_gamma   90.00
#
_symmetry.space_group_name_H-M   'P 1'
#
loop_
_entity.id
_entity.type
_entity.pdbx_description
1 polymer ?
#
loop_
_entity_poly.entity_id
_entity_poly.type
_entity_poly.pdbx_seq_one_letter_code
_entity_poly.pdbx_strand_id
1 'polypeptide(L)'
;MCQGTLKEVEGGENVTASFPTLKKKKMSHITIMKMTTFVCAVLEIILITLSIMMGDAIPFVGPICLGLLGAWIAVLATVYFRNNILKLITWEAIVAIIADIYIDYNTGFYGWSIDWVVPLTLMALGVLTFIIAIFINLRFDEYIFYLLFDLIMAVLQIICVTKGITKNFWPTGISIMLYMILLAGVLIFRFRDLKKASEKMFNM
;
A
#
# COMPACT_ATOMS: atom_id res chain seq x y z
N MET A 1 62.73 -25.67 -24.16
CA MET A 1 62.91 -25.29 -22.74
C MET A 1 63.39 -23.86 -22.72
N CYS A 2 62.51 -22.93 -22.42
CA CYS A 2 62.86 -21.50 -22.25
C CYS A 2 63.30 -21.29 -20.81
N GLN A 3 64.61 -21.14 -20.60
CA GLN A 3 65.14 -20.64 -19.31
C GLN A 3 65.18 -19.11 -19.36
N GLY A 4 64.06 -18.48 -19.07
CA GLY A 4 64.01 -17.06 -18.86
C GLY A 4 64.05 -16.76 -17.35
N THR A 5 65.08 -16.08 -16.91
CA THR A 5 65.17 -15.54 -15.55
C THR A 5 64.10 -14.46 -15.36
N LEU A 6 63.17 -14.69 -14.42
CA LEU A 6 62.19 -13.69 -13.99
C LEU A 6 62.94 -12.56 -13.30
N LYS A 7 62.92 -11.34 -13.89
CA LYS A 7 63.37 -10.12 -13.23
C LYS A 7 62.15 -9.52 -12.50
N GLU A 8 62.33 -9.32 -11.20
CA GLU A 8 61.39 -8.60 -10.40
C GLU A 8 61.43 -7.12 -10.84
N VAL A 9 60.32 -6.61 -11.33
CA VAL A 9 60.14 -5.22 -11.72
C VAL A 9 59.64 -4.46 -10.48
N GLU A 10 60.52 -3.76 -9.81
CA GLU A 10 60.16 -2.81 -8.77
C GLU A 10 59.28 -1.72 -9.42
N GLY A 11 58.06 -1.61 -9.00
CA GLY A 11 57.11 -0.56 -9.44
C GLY A 11 55.85 -1.10 -10.12
N GLY A 12 55.58 -2.42 -10.05
CA GLY A 12 54.28 -2.95 -10.47
C GLY A 12 53.16 -2.43 -9.55
N GLU A 13 52.30 -1.58 -10.09
CA GLU A 13 50.99 -1.32 -9.47
C GLU A 13 50.40 -2.65 -9.01
N ASN A 14 49.87 -2.67 -7.79
CA ASN A 14 49.16 -3.83 -7.25
C ASN A 14 48.09 -4.27 -8.25
N VAL A 15 48.43 -5.19 -9.14
CA VAL A 15 47.48 -5.85 -10.03
C VAL A 15 46.60 -6.69 -9.11
N THR A 16 45.55 -6.10 -8.61
CA THR A 16 44.47 -6.83 -7.98
C THR A 16 44.01 -7.88 -8.98
N ALA A 17 44.23 -9.15 -8.65
CA ALA A 17 43.77 -10.26 -9.48
C ALA A 17 42.31 -10.01 -9.84
N SER A 18 42.02 -9.70 -11.11
CA SER A 18 40.67 -9.46 -11.60
C SER A 18 39.93 -10.82 -11.73
N PHE A 19 39.71 -11.46 -10.58
CA PHE A 19 38.68 -12.44 -10.54
C PHE A 19 37.36 -11.66 -10.77
N PRO A 20 36.51 -12.10 -11.71
CA PRO A 20 35.20 -11.47 -11.88
C PRO A 20 34.52 -11.55 -10.53
N THR A 21 34.37 -10.39 -9.88
CA THR A 21 33.60 -10.29 -8.64
C THR A 21 32.24 -10.85 -8.96
N LEU A 22 31.91 -12.03 -8.39
CA LEU A 22 30.59 -12.63 -8.51
C LEU A 22 29.59 -11.59 -7.99
N LYS A 23 29.05 -10.76 -8.90
CA LYS A 23 27.96 -9.85 -8.56
C LYS A 23 26.84 -10.73 -8.02
N LYS A 24 26.59 -10.66 -6.71
CA LYS A 24 25.41 -11.29 -6.11
C LYS A 24 24.22 -10.92 -6.98
N LYS A 25 23.66 -11.91 -7.67
CA LYS A 25 22.53 -11.71 -8.58
C LYS A 25 21.39 -11.13 -7.75
N LYS A 26 21.21 -9.82 -7.82
CA LYS A 26 20.12 -9.14 -7.10
C LYS A 26 18.84 -9.76 -7.62
N MET A 27 18.04 -10.37 -6.74
CA MET A 27 16.79 -11.01 -7.14
C MET A 27 15.97 -10.01 -7.95
N SER A 28 15.60 -10.40 -9.17
CA SER A 28 14.78 -9.56 -10.04
C SER A 28 13.39 -9.42 -9.40
N HIS A 29 12.78 -8.24 -9.52
CA HIS A 29 11.40 -8.01 -9.05
C HIS A 29 10.42 -9.04 -9.64
N ILE A 30 10.65 -9.46 -10.89
CA ILE A 30 9.88 -10.51 -11.55
C ILE A 30 10.01 -11.84 -10.80
N THR A 31 11.20 -12.17 -10.28
CA THR A 31 11.41 -13.39 -9.49
C THR A 31 10.66 -13.34 -8.17
N ILE A 32 10.66 -12.18 -7.49
CA ILE A 32 9.90 -12.00 -6.24
C ILE A 32 8.41 -12.17 -6.51
N MET A 33 7.87 -11.51 -7.54
CA MET A 33 6.44 -11.62 -7.92
C MET A 33 6.07 -13.09 -8.21
N LYS A 34 6.87 -13.80 -9.00
CA LYS A 34 6.62 -15.21 -9.31
C LYS A 34 6.64 -16.10 -8.07
N MET A 35 7.63 -15.91 -7.19
CA MET A 35 7.71 -16.67 -5.95
C MET A 35 6.51 -16.40 -5.04
N THR A 36 6.15 -15.15 -4.83
CA THR A 36 5.00 -14.79 -3.99
C THR A 36 3.70 -15.37 -4.57
N THR A 37 3.47 -15.22 -5.88
CA THR A 37 2.30 -15.80 -6.54
C THR A 37 2.26 -17.32 -6.38
N PHE A 38 3.36 -18.00 -6.54
CA PHE A 38 3.42 -19.45 -6.37
C PHE A 38 3.10 -19.87 -4.93
N VAL A 39 3.70 -19.21 -3.93
CA VAL A 39 3.45 -19.52 -2.51
C VAL A 39 1.98 -19.28 -2.16
N CYS A 40 1.41 -18.14 -2.55
CA CYS A 40 0.00 -17.85 -2.29
C CYS A 40 -0.93 -18.87 -2.97
N ALA A 41 -0.68 -19.21 -4.24
CA ALA A 41 -1.48 -20.21 -4.95
C ALA A 41 -1.42 -21.59 -4.28
N VAL A 42 -0.24 -22.02 -3.83
CA VAL A 42 -0.09 -23.30 -3.11
C VAL A 42 -0.86 -23.29 -1.79
N LEU A 43 -0.77 -22.20 -1.02
CA LEU A 43 -1.51 -22.07 0.24
C LEU A 43 -3.02 -22.09 0.01
N GLU A 44 -3.52 -21.38 -1.01
CA GLU A 44 -4.95 -21.39 -1.34
C GLU A 44 -5.45 -22.78 -1.78
N ILE A 45 -4.68 -23.48 -2.63
CA ILE A 45 -5.03 -24.85 -3.04
C ILE A 45 -5.12 -25.77 -1.82
N ILE A 46 -4.15 -25.67 -0.90
CA ILE A 46 -4.17 -26.46 0.35
C ILE A 46 -5.40 -26.13 1.19
N LEU A 47 -5.70 -24.84 1.41
CA LEU A 47 -6.86 -24.41 2.20
C LEU A 47 -8.18 -24.89 1.58
N ILE A 48 -8.36 -24.72 0.29
CA ILE A 48 -9.57 -25.17 -0.42
C ILE A 48 -9.70 -26.70 -0.35
N THR A 49 -8.60 -27.43 -0.56
CA THR A 49 -8.60 -28.89 -0.50
C THR A 49 -8.95 -29.39 0.90
N LEU A 50 -8.36 -28.79 1.94
CA LEU A 50 -8.69 -29.12 3.33
C LEU A 50 -10.15 -28.80 3.65
N SER A 51 -10.69 -27.69 3.17
CA SER A 51 -12.10 -27.33 3.33
C SER A 51 -13.03 -28.37 2.71
N ILE A 52 -12.73 -28.83 1.50
CA ILE A 52 -13.51 -29.87 0.83
C ILE A 52 -13.45 -31.22 1.59
N MET A 53 -12.27 -31.57 2.09
CA MET A 53 -12.07 -32.85 2.81
C MET A 53 -12.71 -32.85 4.21
N MET A 54 -12.69 -31.71 4.91
CA MET A 54 -13.17 -31.61 6.28
C MET A 54 -14.61 -31.10 6.37
N GLY A 55 -15.23 -30.73 5.24
CA GLY A 55 -16.58 -30.18 5.16
C GLY A 55 -16.71 -28.89 5.99
N ASP A 56 -17.87 -28.71 6.65
CA ASP A 56 -18.17 -27.52 7.45
C ASP A 56 -17.36 -27.39 8.77
N ALA A 57 -16.37 -28.27 8.99
CA ALA A 57 -15.56 -28.25 10.20
C ALA A 57 -14.65 -27.00 10.33
N ILE A 58 -14.42 -26.27 9.22
CA ILE A 58 -13.63 -25.03 9.22
C ILE A 58 -14.50 -23.87 8.73
N PRO A 59 -15.25 -23.21 9.62
CA PRO A 59 -16.25 -22.18 9.22
C PRO A 59 -15.65 -20.91 8.65
N PHE A 60 -14.32 -20.67 8.82
CA PHE A 60 -13.65 -19.43 8.42
C PHE A 60 -12.75 -19.54 7.18
N VAL A 61 -12.85 -20.62 6.39
CA VAL A 61 -11.99 -20.82 5.20
C VAL A 61 -12.17 -19.71 4.18
N GLY A 62 -13.40 -19.29 3.90
CA GLY A 62 -13.68 -18.19 2.98
C GLY A 62 -12.96 -16.88 3.34
N PRO A 63 -13.17 -16.36 4.56
CA PRO A 63 -12.41 -15.19 5.06
C PRO A 63 -10.90 -15.37 5.04
N ILE A 64 -10.35 -16.55 5.36
CA ILE A 64 -8.90 -16.81 5.33
C ILE A 64 -8.38 -16.76 3.88
N CYS A 65 -9.04 -17.40 2.94
CA CYS A 65 -8.66 -17.35 1.51
C CYS A 65 -8.70 -15.90 0.99
N LEU A 66 -9.70 -15.13 1.37
CA LEU A 66 -9.80 -13.73 0.97
C LEU A 66 -8.67 -12.89 1.58
N GLY A 67 -8.33 -13.10 2.84
CA GLY A 67 -7.19 -12.45 3.49
C GLY A 67 -5.87 -12.77 2.79
N LEU A 68 -5.68 -14.01 2.36
CA LEU A 68 -4.50 -14.44 1.61
C LEU A 68 -4.43 -13.79 0.22
N LEU A 69 -5.56 -13.71 -0.49
CA LEU A 69 -5.67 -12.97 -1.77
C LEU A 69 -5.36 -11.48 -1.57
N GLY A 70 -5.91 -10.86 -0.53
CA GLY A 70 -5.61 -9.47 -0.19
C GLY A 70 -4.12 -9.24 0.07
N ALA A 71 -3.49 -10.10 0.87
CA ALA A 71 -2.05 -10.04 1.14
C ALA A 71 -1.21 -10.22 -0.14
N TRP A 72 -1.62 -11.13 -1.03
CA TRP A 72 -0.98 -11.30 -2.33
C TRP A 72 -1.07 -10.04 -3.19
N ILE A 73 -2.25 -9.43 -3.29
CA ILE A 73 -2.46 -8.18 -4.03
C ILE A 73 -1.60 -7.05 -3.44
N ALA A 74 -1.50 -6.93 -2.11
CA ALA A 74 -0.67 -5.93 -1.45
C ALA A 74 0.82 -6.09 -1.79
N VAL A 75 1.35 -7.32 -1.78
CA VAL A 75 2.73 -7.58 -2.19
C VAL A 75 2.96 -7.24 -3.66
N LEU A 76 2.03 -7.58 -4.56
CA LEU A 76 2.12 -7.20 -5.97
C LEU A 76 2.09 -5.69 -6.16
N ALA A 77 1.21 -4.99 -5.44
CA ALA A 77 1.12 -3.53 -5.46
C ALA A 77 2.42 -2.88 -4.98
N THR A 78 3.03 -3.41 -3.89
CA THR A 78 4.32 -2.95 -3.37
C THR A 78 5.44 -3.04 -4.42
N VAL A 79 5.50 -4.14 -5.18
CA VAL A 79 6.49 -4.30 -6.24
C VAL A 79 6.21 -3.38 -7.43
N TYR A 80 4.94 -3.21 -7.78
CA TYR A 80 4.52 -2.41 -8.94
C TYR A 80 4.63 -0.90 -8.69
N PHE A 81 4.17 -0.41 -7.52
CA PHE A 81 4.12 1.01 -7.17
C PHE A 81 5.33 1.50 -6.35
N ARG A 82 6.41 0.73 -6.27
CA ARG A 82 7.60 1.03 -5.44
C ARG A 82 8.19 2.44 -5.64
N ASN A 83 7.95 3.05 -6.82
CA ASN A 83 8.47 4.37 -7.14
C ASN A 83 7.53 5.50 -6.69
N ASN A 84 6.30 5.17 -6.28
CA ASN A 84 5.31 6.13 -5.81
C ASN A 84 4.63 5.60 -4.55
N ILE A 85 5.20 5.95 -3.41
CA ILE A 85 4.78 5.45 -2.09
C ILE A 85 3.34 5.89 -1.74
N LEU A 86 2.90 7.08 -2.18
CA LEU A 86 1.53 7.53 -1.95
C LEU A 86 0.53 6.66 -2.69
N LYS A 87 0.82 6.37 -3.96
CA LYS A 87 -0.02 5.49 -4.76
C LYS A 87 -0.11 4.09 -4.17
N LEU A 88 1.01 3.58 -3.65
CA LEU A 88 1.06 2.29 -2.97
C LEU A 88 0.13 2.28 -1.76
N ILE A 89 0.32 3.20 -0.81
CA ILE A 89 -0.44 3.25 0.44
C ILE A 89 -1.95 3.43 0.17
N THR A 90 -2.31 4.29 -0.80
CA THR A 90 -3.71 4.50 -1.18
C THR A 90 -4.32 3.23 -1.78
N TRP A 91 -3.60 2.51 -2.65
CA TRP A 91 -4.05 1.24 -3.20
C TRP A 91 -4.26 0.18 -2.12
N GLU A 92 -3.30 0.03 -1.20
CA GLU A 92 -3.39 -0.92 -0.09
C GLU A 92 -4.56 -0.60 0.83
N ALA A 93 -4.79 0.68 1.13
CA ALA A 93 -5.94 1.10 1.92
C ALA A 93 -7.29 0.76 1.24
N ILE A 94 -7.41 0.99 -0.07
CA ILE A 94 -8.61 0.65 -0.84
C ILE A 94 -8.85 -0.86 -0.81
N VAL A 95 -7.83 -1.66 -1.09
CA VAL A 95 -7.93 -3.14 -1.09
C VAL A 95 -8.31 -3.65 0.29
N ALA A 96 -7.69 -3.13 1.36
CA ALA A 96 -8.01 -3.50 2.73
C ALA A 96 -9.47 -3.19 3.07
N ILE A 97 -9.95 -1.97 2.80
CA ILE A 97 -11.35 -1.56 3.05
C ILE A 97 -12.33 -2.49 2.31
N ILE A 98 -12.10 -2.79 1.04
CA ILE A 98 -12.98 -3.67 0.25
C ILE A 98 -12.98 -5.08 0.83
N ALA A 99 -11.81 -5.62 1.19
CA ALA A 99 -11.67 -6.94 1.77
C ALA A 99 -12.41 -7.04 3.12
N ASP A 100 -12.23 -6.05 4.00
CA ASP A 100 -12.84 -6.03 5.33
C ASP A 100 -14.38 -5.90 5.26
N ILE A 101 -14.90 -5.05 4.37
CA ILE A 101 -16.36 -4.94 4.14
C ILE A 101 -16.91 -6.27 3.61
N TYR A 102 -16.21 -6.93 2.69
CA TYR A 102 -16.61 -8.21 2.15
C TYR A 102 -16.59 -9.32 3.22
N ILE A 103 -15.58 -9.35 4.09
CA ILE A 103 -15.50 -10.29 5.21
C ILE A 103 -16.67 -10.06 6.18
N ASP A 104 -16.94 -8.81 6.56
CA ASP A 104 -18.05 -8.45 7.44
C ASP A 104 -19.40 -8.88 6.84
N TYR A 105 -19.57 -8.67 5.54
CA TYR A 105 -20.78 -9.10 4.83
C TYR A 105 -20.97 -10.62 4.88
N ASN A 106 -19.92 -11.42 4.65
CA ASN A 106 -19.99 -12.87 4.66
C ASN A 106 -20.09 -13.49 6.07
N THR A 107 -19.68 -12.75 7.09
CA THR A 107 -19.75 -13.21 8.48
C THR A 107 -21.07 -12.87 9.19
N GLY A 108 -22.05 -12.30 8.47
CA GLY A 108 -23.38 -11.98 8.99
C GLY A 108 -23.66 -10.50 9.18
N PHE A 109 -22.83 -9.64 8.62
CA PHE A 109 -22.93 -8.18 8.64
C PHE A 109 -23.10 -7.58 10.05
N TYR A 110 -22.12 -7.79 10.89
CA TYR A 110 -22.10 -7.19 12.24
C TYR A 110 -21.86 -5.67 12.20
N GLY A 111 -21.31 -5.14 11.09
CA GLY A 111 -21.03 -3.72 10.88
C GLY A 111 -19.67 -3.26 11.44
N TRP A 112 -18.84 -4.18 11.93
CA TRP A 112 -17.54 -3.82 12.52
C TRP A 112 -16.57 -3.20 11.51
N SER A 113 -16.67 -3.59 10.23
CA SER A 113 -15.83 -3.02 9.17
C SER A 113 -16.14 -1.53 8.97
N ILE A 114 -17.41 -1.15 8.90
CA ILE A 114 -17.84 0.24 8.68
C ILE A 114 -17.67 1.08 9.95
N ASP A 115 -17.90 0.49 11.13
CA ASP A 115 -17.84 1.21 12.40
C ASP A 115 -16.41 1.49 12.87
N TRP A 116 -15.47 0.56 12.61
CA TRP A 116 -14.12 0.63 13.13
C TRP A 116 -13.04 0.64 12.06
N VAL A 117 -13.02 -0.34 11.15
CA VAL A 117 -11.90 -0.54 10.24
C VAL A 117 -11.82 0.59 9.21
N VAL A 118 -12.93 0.92 8.56
CA VAL A 118 -12.97 2.00 7.56
C VAL A 118 -12.49 3.33 8.15
N PRO A 119 -13.03 3.84 9.28
CA PRO A 119 -12.54 5.08 9.87
C PRO A 119 -11.08 5.04 10.28
N LEU A 120 -10.62 3.92 10.89
CA LEU A 120 -9.23 3.78 11.31
C LEU A 120 -8.25 3.75 10.13
N THR A 121 -8.58 2.98 9.09
CA THR A 121 -7.77 2.89 7.86
C THR A 121 -7.68 4.25 7.17
N LEU A 122 -8.79 4.97 7.08
CA LEU A 122 -8.81 6.30 6.49
C LEU A 122 -8.03 7.31 7.35
N MET A 123 -8.16 7.30 8.68
CA MET A 123 -7.32 8.14 9.55
C MET A 123 -5.83 7.88 9.33
N ALA A 124 -5.44 6.60 9.30
CA ALA A 124 -4.06 6.23 9.04
C ALA A 124 -3.60 6.72 7.65
N LEU A 125 -4.42 6.56 6.62
CA LEU A 125 -4.13 7.03 5.26
C LEU A 125 -3.93 8.55 5.24
N GLY A 126 -4.85 9.34 5.80
CA GLY A 126 -4.76 10.80 5.84
C GLY A 126 -3.51 11.29 6.57
N VAL A 127 -3.19 10.71 7.73
CA VAL A 127 -1.97 11.04 8.49
C VAL A 127 -0.71 10.68 7.71
N LEU A 128 -0.64 9.47 7.13
CA LEU A 128 0.50 9.03 6.34
C LEU A 128 0.68 9.88 5.08
N THR A 129 -0.38 10.20 4.37
CA THR A 129 -0.36 11.07 3.20
C THR A 129 0.19 12.46 3.55
N PHE A 130 -0.24 13.02 4.68
CA PHE A 130 0.24 14.31 5.17
C PHE A 130 1.73 14.27 5.56
N ILE A 131 2.15 13.26 6.31
CA ILE A 131 3.54 13.06 6.72
C ILE A 131 4.44 12.91 5.49
N ILE A 132 4.07 12.05 4.54
CA ILE A 132 4.84 11.81 3.32
C ILE A 132 4.96 13.07 2.47
N ALA A 133 3.87 13.87 2.37
CA ALA A 133 3.88 15.12 1.64
C ALA A 133 4.89 16.14 2.22
N ILE A 134 5.06 16.16 3.55
CA ILE A 134 6.03 17.02 4.22
C ILE A 134 7.46 16.51 3.99
N PHE A 135 7.72 15.23 4.26
CA PHE A 135 9.08 14.66 4.23
C PHE A 135 9.68 14.56 2.82
N ILE A 136 8.86 14.21 1.82
CA ILE A 136 9.34 14.02 0.44
C ILE A 136 9.30 15.34 -0.34
N ASN A 137 8.78 16.43 0.26
CA ASN A 137 8.62 17.74 -0.40
C ASN A 137 7.94 17.60 -1.77
N LEU A 138 6.87 16.80 -1.83
CA LEU A 138 6.13 16.49 -3.06
C LEU A 138 5.60 17.76 -3.71
N ARG A 139 5.63 17.76 -5.04
CA ARG A 139 4.97 18.80 -5.81
C ARG A 139 3.47 18.76 -5.53
N PHE A 140 2.89 19.93 -5.31
CA PHE A 140 1.47 20.04 -4.96
C PHE A 140 0.56 19.37 -6.01
N ASP A 141 0.93 19.44 -7.29
CA ASP A 141 0.22 18.81 -8.42
C ASP A 141 0.05 17.28 -8.26
N GLU A 142 1.02 16.62 -7.61
CA GLU A 142 0.98 15.16 -7.39
C GLU A 142 0.17 14.80 -6.12
N TYR A 143 0.20 15.69 -5.14
CA TYR A 143 -0.45 15.48 -3.83
C TYR A 143 -1.95 15.77 -3.86
N ILE A 144 -2.41 16.69 -4.72
CA ILE A 144 -3.81 17.13 -4.76
C ILE A 144 -4.81 16.00 -5.05
N PHE A 145 -4.42 15.02 -5.86
CA PHE A 145 -5.28 13.88 -6.17
C PHE A 145 -5.54 12.99 -4.94
N TYR A 146 -4.54 12.80 -4.10
CA TYR A 146 -4.68 12.02 -2.86
C TYR A 146 -5.52 12.77 -1.83
N LEU A 147 -5.33 14.08 -1.72
CA LEU A 147 -6.18 14.95 -0.89
C LEU A 147 -7.65 14.91 -1.34
N LEU A 148 -7.89 14.96 -2.65
CA LEU A 148 -9.23 14.87 -3.21
C LEU A 148 -9.86 13.51 -2.91
N PHE A 149 -9.09 12.43 -3.03
CA PHE A 149 -9.53 11.09 -2.66
C PHE A 149 -9.91 11.02 -1.16
N ASP A 150 -9.05 11.52 -0.29
CA ASP A 150 -9.30 11.57 1.15
C ASP A 150 -10.56 12.37 1.49
N LEU A 151 -10.79 13.49 0.79
CA LEU A 151 -11.99 14.31 0.96
C LEU A 151 -13.26 13.56 0.51
N ILE A 152 -13.21 12.86 -0.63
CA ILE A 152 -14.34 12.04 -1.10
C ILE A 152 -14.65 10.96 -0.08
N MET A 153 -13.65 10.29 0.48
CA MET A 153 -13.84 9.25 1.49
C MET A 153 -14.42 9.81 2.79
N ALA A 154 -14.01 11.02 3.20
CA ALA A 154 -14.62 11.71 4.35
C ALA A 154 -16.11 12.04 4.11
N VAL A 155 -16.48 12.47 2.90
CA VAL A 155 -17.88 12.72 2.53
C VAL A 155 -18.69 11.42 2.55
N LEU A 156 -18.13 10.31 2.06
CA LEU A 156 -18.77 8.99 2.12
C LEU A 156 -19.02 8.56 3.57
N GLN A 157 -18.08 8.78 4.48
CA GLN A 157 -18.29 8.53 5.91
C GLN A 157 -19.46 9.34 6.50
N ILE A 158 -19.56 10.63 6.15
CA ILE A 158 -20.67 11.47 6.58
C ILE A 158 -22.01 10.91 6.07
N ILE A 159 -22.05 10.44 4.82
CA ILE A 159 -23.24 9.82 4.24
C ILE A 159 -23.61 8.54 5.01
N CYS A 160 -22.64 7.69 5.34
CA CYS A 160 -22.88 6.46 6.12
C CYS A 160 -23.48 6.78 7.50
N VAL A 161 -22.98 7.81 8.17
CA VAL A 161 -23.52 8.27 9.46
C VAL A 161 -24.96 8.78 9.30
N THR A 162 -25.21 9.67 8.34
CA THR A 162 -26.54 10.26 8.13
C THR A 162 -27.60 9.25 7.71
N LYS A 163 -27.19 8.17 7.04
CA LYS A 163 -28.08 7.04 6.68
C LYS A 163 -28.26 6.04 7.82
N GLY A 164 -27.59 6.21 8.96
CA GLY A 164 -27.68 5.30 10.09
C GLY A 164 -27.05 3.91 9.83
N ILE A 165 -26.15 3.80 8.84
CA ILE A 165 -25.42 2.58 8.54
C ILE A 165 -24.38 2.30 9.63
N THR A 166 -23.78 3.36 10.18
CA THR A 166 -22.79 3.32 11.25
C THR A 166 -23.49 3.21 12.60
N LYS A 167 -23.24 2.17 13.36
CA LYS A 167 -23.80 1.97 14.71
C LYS A 167 -22.98 2.72 15.76
N ASN A 168 -21.66 2.78 15.57
CA ASN A 168 -20.75 3.45 16.50
C ASN A 168 -20.17 4.73 15.88
N PHE A 169 -20.66 5.86 16.35
CA PHE A 169 -20.28 7.18 15.81
C PHE A 169 -18.84 7.60 16.15
N TRP A 170 -18.26 7.12 17.27
CA TRP A 170 -16.99 7.64 17.77
C TRP A 170 -15.80 7.57 16.80
N PRO A 171 -15.46 6.40 16.21
CA PRO A 171 -14.32 6.32 15.30
C PRO A 171 -14.51 7.18 14.05
N THR A 172 -15.73 7.17 13.51
CA THR A 172 -16.09 7.96 12.32
C THR A 172 -16.05 9.46 12.61
N GLY A 173 -16.55 9.89 13.77
CA GLY A 173 -16.49 11.30 14.20
C GLY A 173 -15.06 11.81 14.35
N ILE A 174 -14.17 11.02 14.95
CA ILE A 174 -12.74 11.35 15.07
C ILE A 174 -12.07 11.41 13.69
N SER A 175 -12.39 10.48 12.80
CA SER A 175 -11.88 10.46 11.43
C SER A 175 -12.28 11.73 10.67
N ILE A 176 -13.55 12.10 10.69
CA ILE A 176 -14.07 13.31 10.04
C ILE A 176 -13.40 14.56 10.62
N MET A 177 -13.27 14.65 11.95
CA MET A 177 -12.59 15.77 12.61
C MET A 177 -11.14 15.89 12.14
N LEU A 178 -10.42 14.80 12.06
CA LEU A 178 -9.05 14.77 11.56
C LEU A 178 -8.96 15.31 10.13
N TYR A 179 -9.82 14.84 9.23
CA TYR A 179 -9.85 15.32 7.85
C TYR A 179 -10.18 16.80 7.74
N MET A 180 -11.09 17.31 8.57
CA MET A 180 -11.39 18.75 8.62
C MET A 180 -10.19 19.57 9.07
N ILE A 181 -9.40 19.08 10.04
CA ILE A 181 -8.16 19.72 10.49
C ILE A 181 -7.10 19.70 9.37
N LEU A 182 -6.90 18.55 8.70
CA LEU A 182 -5.97 18.44 7.59
C LEU A 182 -6.35 19.36 6.42
N LEU A 183 -7.62 19.41 6.07
CA LEU A 183 -8.15 20.31 5.04
C LEU A 183 -7.91 21.79 5.39
N ALA A 184 -8.22 22.18 6.62
CA ALA A 184 -7.98 23.54 7.11
C ALA A 184 -6.48 23.89 7.05
N GLY A 185 -5.59 22.96 7.44
CA GLY A 185 -4.16 23.12 7.33
C GLY A 185 -3.70 23.36 5.90
N VAL A 186 -4.17 22.53 4.95
CA VAL A 186 -3.84 22.71 3.52
C VAL A 186 -4.36 24.04 2.98
N LEU A 187 -5.60 24.42 3.32
CA LEU A 187 -6.18 25.69 2.88
C LEU A 187 -5.39 26.89 3.43
N ILE A 188 -4.97 26.87 4.68
CA ILE A 188 -4.25 27.99 5.30
C ILE A 188 -2.80 28.08 4.79
N PHE A 189 -2.07 26.95 4.80
CA PHE A 189 -0.64 26.96 4.52
C PHE A 189 -0.29 26.84 3.03
N ARG A 190 -1.15 26.23 2.20
CA ARG A 190 -0.91 25.97 0.78
C ARG A 190 -1.94 26.58 -0.18
N PHE A 191 -2.64 27.62 0.24
CA PHE A 191 -3.69 28.27 -0.57
C PHE A 191 -3.18 28.73 -1.95
N ARG A 192 -1.96 29.28 -2.01
CA ARG A 192 -1.36 29.74 -3.29
C ARG A 192 -1.08 28.61 -4.26
N ASP A 193 -0.68 27.46 -3.74
CA ASP A 193 -0.40 26.27 -4.55
C ASP A 193 -1.71 25.64 -5.05
N LEU A 194 -2.75 25.63 -4.22
CA LEU A 194 -4.13 25.25 -4.60
C LEU A 194 -4.65 26.10 -5.74
N LYS A 195 -4.51 27.42 -5.66
CA LYS A 195 -4.97 28.34 -6.70
C LYS A 195 -4.28 28.09 -8.04
N LYS A 196 -2.95 27.91 -8.01
CA LYS A 196 -2.18 27.58 -9.21
C LYS A 196 -2.57 26.24 -9.83
N ALA A 197 -2.80 25.21 -9.01
CA ALA A 197 -3.21 23.88 -9.47
C ALA A 197 -4.61 23.94 -10.10
N SER A 198 -5.54 24.68 -9.48
CA SER A 198 -6.89 24.91 -10.00
C SER A 198 -6.85 25.64 -11.37
N GLU A 199 -6.11 26.74 -11.47
CA GLU A 199 -5.95 27.49 -12.74
C GLU A 199 -5.39 26.61 -13.84
N LYS A 200 -4.45 25.72 -13.53
CA LYS A 200 -3.86 24.78 -14.50
C LYS A 200 -4.86 23.71 -14.96
N MET A 201 -5.75 23.24 -14.07
CA MET A 201 -6.79 22.27 -14.44
C MET A 201 -7.90 22.88 -15.29
N PHE A 202 -8.25 24.15 -15.07
CA PHE A 202 -9.30 24.82 -15.82
C PHE A 202 -8.84 25.44 -17.13
N ASN A 203 -7.51 25.59 -17.35
CA ASN A 203 -6.92 26.13 -18.59
C ASN A 203 -6.41 25.02 -19.52
N MET A 204 -6.75 23.74 -19.28
CA MET A 204 -6.61 22.63 -20.21
C MET A 204 -7.93 22.40 -20.96
#